data_c10c4418334e36ecdefae05f9c491f1f
#
_entry.id   c10c4418334e36ecdefae05f9c491f1f
#
_cell.length_a   1.000
_cell.length_b   1.000
_cell.length_c   1.000
_cell.angle_alpha   90.00
_cell.angle_beta   90.00
_cell.angle_gamma   90.00
#
_symmetry.space_group_name_H-M   'P 1'
#
loop_
_entity.id
_entity.type
_entity.pdbx_description
1 polymer ?
#
loop_
_entity_poly.entity_id
_entity_poly.type
_entity_poly.pdbx_seq_one_letter_code
_entity_poly.pdbx_strand_id
1 'polypeptide(L)'
;MNRKTPHALLALPAGIMLALLMAVPAHAALRVFACEPEWGALTQELGGTLVDVSVATSALQDPHQIQAKPSLIARARNADLVVCTGAELEIGWLPVLLQQSGNARVQAGQPGNFAAADFVRKLDVPGQLDRAQGDVHAAGNPHIQTDPRNIALVAAALGKRLQQVDPAHAAEYARAQADFAQRWQQAIVRWTAQAAPLKGAAVVSQHKAFVYLYDWLALKEVAVLEPKPGVEPTASHLQEVLATLKAAPARMVLYSAYQDPRPSEWLSKNAAIPAVKIAFTVGGTEGAKDLFGLFDDTVARLLAAGVKP
;
A
#
# COMPACT_ATOMS: atom_id res chain seq x y z
N MET A 1 55.43 -2.89 86.01
CA MET A 1 54.86 -4.01 85.29
C MET A 1 53.62 -3.53 84.56
N ASN A 2 53.78 -3.22 83.27
CA ASN A 2 52.72 -2.60 82.39
C ASN A 2 52.36 -3.66 81.35
N ARG A 3 51.13 -4.15 81.39
CA ARG A 3 50.56 -5.01 80.35
C ARG A 3 49.73 -4.15 79.40
N LYS A 4 50.14 -4.06 78.15
CA LYS A 4 49.40 -3.48 77.08
C LYS A 4 48.53 -4.54 76.46
N THR A 5 47.22 -4.31 76.35
CA THR A 5 46.24 -5.09 75.58
C THR A 5 46.19 -4.62 74.10
N PRO A 6 46.17 -5.52 73.11
CA PRO A 6 46.03 -5.15 71.75
C PRO A 6 44.56 -5.02 71.37
N HIS A 7 44.20 -3.91 70.72
CA HIS A 7 42.90 -3.70 70.07
C HIS A 7 42.83 -4.49 68.76
N ALA A 8 41.90 -5.42 68.72
CA ALA A 8 41.56 -6.09 67.46
C ALA A 8 40.63 -5.18 66.60
N LEU A 9 41.08 -4.78 65.42
CA LEU A 9 40.27 -4.15 64.38
C LEU A 9 39.48 -5.23 63.66
N LEU A 10 38.14 -5.21 63.79
CA LEU A 10 37.24 -5.98 62.95
C LEU A 10 37.18 -5.29 61.55
N ALA A 11 37.70 -5.96 60.53
CA ALA A 11 37.49 -5.62 59.15
C ALA A 11 36.12 -6.15 58.69
N LEU A 12 35.19 -5.26 58.32
CA LEU A 12 33.95 -5.62 57.60
C LEU A 12 34.29 -6.05 56.16
N PRO A 13 33.77 -7.14 55.66
CA PRO A 13 33.86 -7.47 54.22
C PRO A 13 32.94 -6.57 53.43
N ALA A 14 33.49 -5.77 52.51
CA ALA A 14 32.76 -5.02 51.53
C ALA A 14 32.04 -5.99 50.58
N GLY A 15 30.74 -6.10 50.74
CA GLY A 15 29.89 -6.89 49.83
C GLY A 15 29.90 -6.25 48.43
N ILE A 16 30.53 -6.90 47.50
CA ILE A 16 30.43 -6.57 46.05
C ILE A 16 29.02 -6.96 45.61
N MET A 17 28.15 -5.97 45.55
CA MET A 17 26.83 -6.11 44.92
C MET A 17 27.01 -6.13 43.38
N LEU A 18 27.19 -7.33 42.83
CA LEU A 18 27.27 -7.58 41.40
C LEU A 18 25.87 -7.36 40.81
N ALA A 19 25.60 -6.15 40.35
CA ALA A 19 24.40 -5.88 39.56
C ALA A 19 24.51 -6.66 38.25
N LEU A 20 23.82 -7.79 38.14
CA LEU A 20 23.55 -8.43 36.84
C LEU A 20 22.72 -7.47 36.01
N LEU A 21 23.38 -6.67 35.17
CA LEU A 21 22.77 -6.04 34.04
C LEU A 21 22.22 -7.16 33.13
N MET A 22 20.95 -7.46 33.26
CA MET A 22 20.22 -8.28 32.30
C MET A 22 20.33 -7.55 30.98
N ALA A 23 21.28 -7.91 30.12
CA ALA A 23 21.33 -7.50 28.75
C ALA A 23 20.05 -8.05 28.07
N VAL A 24 19.05 -7.23 27.91
CA VAL A 24 17.90 -7.54 27.06
C VAL A 24 18.50 -7.79 25.67
N PRO A 25 18.34 -8.97 25.09
CA PRO A 25 18.85 -9.21 23.75
C PRO A 25 18.20 -8.18 22.84
N ALA A 26 18.99 -7.33 22.19
CA ALA A 26 18.53 -6.46 21.16
C ALA A 26 18.06 -7.36 20.00
N HIS A 27 16.76 -7.63 19.92
CA HIS A 27 16.20 -8.30 18.76
C HIS A 27 16.41 -7.37 17.57
N ALA A 28 17.02 -7.90 16.50
CA ALA A 28 17.13 -7.16 15.25
C ALA A 28 15.71 -6.95 14.70
N ALA A 29 15.45 -5.75 14.16
CA ALA A 29 14.18 -5.44 13.57
C ALA A 29 13.82 -6.43 12.45
N LEU A 30 12.56 -6.81 12.35
CA LEU A 30 12.03 -7.71 11.34
C LEU A 30 12.19 -7.04 9.95
N ARG A 31 12.93 -7.66 9.05
CA ARG A 31 13.21 -7.11 7.72
C ARG A 31 12.05 -7.39 6.78
N VAL A 32 11.38 -6.33 6.35
CA VAL A 32 10.23 -6.43 5.47
C VAL A 32 10.54 -5.86 4.09
N PHE A 33 10.24 -6.64 3.06
CA PHE A 33 10.29 -6.21 1.67
C PHE A 33 8.85 -5.98 1.21
N ALA A 34 8.46 -4.71 1.05
CA ALA A 34 7.18 -4.33 0.49
C ALA A 34 7.29 -4.12 -1.02
N CYS A 35 6.32 -4.58 -1.79
CA CYS A 35 6.31 -4.38 -3.24
C CYS A 35 5.97 -2.93 -3.57
N GLU A 36 4.90 -2.38 -2.99
CA GLU A 36 4.40 -1.04 -3.25
C GLU A 36 4.48 -0.15 -1.99
N PRO A 37 4.52 1.18 -2.16
CA PRO A 37 4.67 2.13 -1.07
C PRO A 37 3.55 2.07 -0.01
N GLU A 38 2.30 1.79 -0.39
CA GLU A 38 1.19 1.66 0.55
C GLU A 38 1.38 0.49 1.52
N TRP A 39 1.92 -0.64 1.05
CA TRP A 39 2.20 -1.79 1.92
C TRP A 39 3.42 -1.54 2.80
N GLY A 40 4.39 -0.81 2.28
CA GLY A 40 5.51 -0.33 3.09
C GLY A 40 5.04 0.58 4.22
N ALA A 41 4.20 1.56 3.91
CA ALA A 41 3.63 2.49 4.87
C ALA A 41 2.75 1.78 5.90
N LEU A 42 1.90 0.82 5.48
CA LEU A 42 1.07 0.03 6.38
C LEU A 42 1.93 -0.83 7.33
N THR A 43 2.96 -1.47 6.79
CA THR A 43 3.88 -2.28 7.60
C THR A 43 4.59 -1.43 8.65
N GLN A 44 5.04 -0.23 8.26
CA GLN A 44 5.69 0.72 9.17
C GLN A 44 4.73 1.22 10.26
N GLU A 45 3.48 1.49 9.90
CA GLU A 45 2.42 1.92 10.83
C GLU A 45 2.12 0.84 11.89
N LEU A 46 2.09 -0.44 11.48
CA LEU A 46 1.81 -1.56 12.37
C LEU A 46 3.04 -2.07 13.13
N GLY A 47 4.24 -1.86 12.58
CA GLY A 47 5.48 -2.41 13.13
C GLY A 47 6.33 -1.40 13.91
N GLY A 48 6.17 -0.10 13.64
CA GLY A 48 6.97 0.94 14.28
C GLY A 48 8.47 0.69 14.16
N THR A 49 9.17 0.72 15.29
CA THR A 49 10.62 0.45 15.38
C THR A 49 10.99 -1.03 15.35
N LEU A 50 10.00 -1.93 15.37
CA LEU A 50 10.22 -3.38 15.34
C LEU A 50 10.43 -3.91 13.92
N VAL A 51 10.21 -3.09 12.89
CA VAL A 51 10.36 -3.46 11.49
C VAL A 51 11.39 -2.58 10.78
N ASP A 52 12.14 -3.17 9.86
CA ASP A 52 13.00 -2.49 8.88
C ASP A 52 12.41 -2.70 7.49
N VAL A 53 11.75 -1.67 6.96
CA VAL A 53 10.95 -1.77 5.73
C VAL A 53 11.72 -1.23 4.53
N SER A 54 11.86 -2.07 3.52
CA SER A 54 12.35 -1.67 2.20
C SER A 54 11.24 -1.81 1.15
N VAL A 55 11.07 -0.81 0.29
CA VAL A 55 10.04 -0.80 -0.75
C VAL A 55 10.68 -1.04 -2.12
N ALA A 56 10.04 -1.86 -2.95
CA ALA A 56 10.56 -2.23 -4.28
C ALA A 56 10.29 -1.15 -5.32
N THR A 57 9.14 -0.52 -5.26
CA THR A 57 8.67 0.49 -6.22
C THR A 57 8.64 1.88 -5.61
N SER A 58 8.43 2.87 -6.45
CA SER A 58 8.10 4.23 -6.03
C SER A 58 6.72 4.62 -6.58
N ALA A 59 6.12 5.65 -6.02
CA ALA A 59 4.80 6.14 -6.47
C ALA A 59 4.75 6.67 -7.90
N LEU A 60 5.91 6.86 -8.54
CA LEU A 60 6.04 7.33 -9.93
C LEU A 60 6.45 6.21 -10.88
N GLN A 61 6.32 4.95 -10.47
CA GLN A 61 6.57 3.76 -11.27
C GLN A 61 5.30 2.95 -11.43
N ASP A 62 5.11 2.38 -12.62
CA ASP A 62 4.04 1.41 -12.86
C ASP A 62 4.37 0.11 -12.11
N PRO A 63 3.54 -0.34 -11.14
CA PRO A 63 3.80 -1.54 -10.36
C PRO A 63 3.73 -2.84 -11.19
N HIS A 64 3.07 -2.82 -12.36
CA HIS A 64 3.02 -3.98 -13.26
C HIS A 64 4.38 -4.25 -13.93
N GLN A 65 5.21 -3.20 -14.12
CA GLN A 65 6.39 -3.24 -14.98
C GLN A 65 7.66 -2.86 -14.24
N ILE A 66 8.06 -3.68 -13.29
CA ILE A 66 9.29 -3.50 -12.51
C ILE A 66 10.36 -4.49 -12.99
N GLN A 67 11.60 -4.03 -13.05
CA GLN A 67 12.74 -4.90 -13.34
C GLN A 67 13.25 -5.55 -12.04
N ALA A 68 13.48 -6.87 -12.07
CA ALA A 68 14.11 -7.60 -10.97
C ALA A 68 15.61 -7.27 -10.89
N LYS A 69 15.95 -6.06 -10.44
CA LYS A 69 17.35 -5.58 -10.32
C LYS A 69 18.09 -6.32 -9.20
N PRO A 70 19.43 -6.47 -9.29
CA PRO A 70 20.26 -7.14 -8.27
C PRO A 70 20.03 -6.58 -6.85
N SER A 71 19.81 -5.27 -6.71
CA SER A 71 19.51 -4.64 -5.42
C SER A 71 18.18 -5.09 -4.81
N LEU A 72 17.14 -5.31 -5.62
CA LEU A 72 15.86 -5.82 -5.16
C LEU A 72 15.97 -7.31 -4.78
N ILE A 73 16.69 -8.11 -5.59
CA ILE A 73 16.97 -9.52 -5.31
C ILE A 73 17.69 -9.65 -3.96
N ALA A 74 18.70 -8.79 -3.70
CA ALA A 74 19.44 -8.80 -2.44
C ALA A 74 18.55 -8.45 -1.23
N ARG A 75 17.62 -7.51 -1.37
CA ARG A 75 16.65 -7.17 -0.32
C ARG A 75 15.70 -8.33 -0.06
N ALA A 76 15.12 -8.94 -1.09
CA ALA A 76 14.24 -10.10 -0.94
C ALA A 76 14.97 -11.32 -0.34
N ARG A 77 16.25 -11.52 -0.66
CA ARG A 77 17.10 -12.58 -0.07
C ARG A 77 17.21 -12.44 1.45
N ASN A 78 17.29 -11.22 1.93
CA ASN A 78 17.44 -10.93 3.36
C ASN A 78 16.11 -10.70 4.08
N ALA A 79 14.99 -10.64 3.38
CA ALA A 79 13.68 -10.37 3.98
C ALA A 79 13.22 -11.54 4.88
N ASP A 80 12.57 -11.18 5.96
CA ASP A 80 11.85 -12.10 6.84
C ASP A 80 10.38 -12.18 6.45
N LEU A 81 9.86 -11.09 5.85
CA LEU A 81 8.49 -10.97 5.33
C LEU A 81 8.51 -10.19 4.00
N VAL A 82 7.77 -10.68 3.01
CA VAL A 82 7.44 -9.98 1.76
C VAL A 82 5.96 -9.61 1.81
N VAL A 83 5.63 -8.34 1.53
CA VAL A 83 4.26 -7.81 1.53
C VAL A 83 3.99 -7.18 0.17
N CYS A 84 3.14 -7.80 -0.63
CA CYS A 84 2.79 -7.37 -1.98
C CYS A 84 1.27 -7.28 -2.14
N THR A 85 0.82 -6.65 -3.21
CA THR A 85 -0.61 -6.61 -3.54
C THR A 85 -1.14 -8.00 -3.86
N GLY A 86 -0.48 -8.76 -4.70
CA GLY A 86 -1.00 -10.01 -5.24
C GLY A 86 -2.06 -9.79 -6.32
N ALA A 87 -2.96 -10.75 -6.51
CA ALA A 87 -3.94 -10.72 -7.60
C ALA A 87 -3.31 -10.42 -8.97
N GLU A 88 -2.11 -10.94 -9.20
CA GLU A 88 -1.32 -10.83 -10.43
C GLU A 88 -0.76 -9.42 -10.74
N LEU A 89 -0.83 -8.45 -9.82
CA LEU A 89 -0.24 -7.12 -10.04
C LEU A 89 1.25 -7.23 -10.38
N GLU A 90 1.99 -8.00 -9.60
CA GLU A 90 3.44 -8.15 -9.71
C GLU A 90 3.86 -9.37 -10.54
N ILE A 91 2.93 -9.98 -11.29
CA ILE A 91 3.18 -11.25 -12.02
C ILE A 91 4.36 -11.15 -12.99
N GLY A 92 4.60 -9.97 -13.57
CA GLY A 92 5.67 -9.71 -14.53
C GLY A 92 7.08 -9.73 -13.93
N TRP A 93 7.23 -9.62 -12.61
CA TRP A 93 8.56 -9.44 -12.00
C TRP A 93 8.77 -10.17 -10.67
N LEU A 94 7.78 -10.24 -9.78
CA LEU A 94 7.92 -10.80 -8.43
C LEU A 94 8.31 -12.28 -8.42
N PRO A 95 7.71 -13.17 -9.25
CA PRO A 95 8.08 -14.59 -9.27
C PRO A 95 9.57 -14.81 -9.57
N VAL A 96 10.10 -14.09 -10.56
CA VAL A 96 11.53 -14.16 -10.94
C VAL A 96 12.42 -13.61 -9.83
N LEU A 97 12.01 -12.49 -9.19
CA LEU A 97 12.74 -11.89 -8.09
C LEU A 97 12.81 -12.84 -6.88
N LEU A 98 11.68 -13.44 -6.48
CA LEU A 98 11.64 -14.40 -5.38
C LEU A 98 12.47 -15.66 -5.67
N GLN A 99 12.38 -16.21 -6.87
CA GLN A 99 13.20 -17.33 -7.30
C GLN A 99 14.70 -17.02 -7.20
N GLN A 100 15.13 -15.88 -7.75
CA GLN A 100 16.54 -15.46 -7.75
C GLN A 100 17.04 -15.07 -6.36
N SER A 101 16.17 -14.67 -5.46
CA SER A 101 16.52 -14.39 -4.07
C SER A 101 17.03 -15.63 -3.35
N GLY A 102 16.53 -16.82 -3.70
CA GLY A 102 16.84 -18.08 -3.02
C GLY A 102 16.37 -18.16 -1.58
N ASN A 103 15.52 -17.21 -1.13
CA ASN A 103 15.01 -17.14 0.24
C ASN A 103 13.77 -18.03 0.39
N ALA A 104 13.94 -19.22 0.97
CA ALA A 104 12.85 -20.18 1.15
C ALA A 104 11.71 -19.66 2.04
N ARG A 105 11.98 -18.72 2.96
CA ARG A 105 10.98 -18.19 3.91
C ARG A 105 9.89 -17.36 3.25
N VAL A 106 10.22 -16.68 2.13
CA VAL A 106 9.34 -15.71 1.45
C VAL A 106 8.77 -16.23 0.13
N GLN A 107 8.95 -17.51 -0.18
CA GLN A 107 8.33 -18.12 -1.35
C GLN A 107 6.81 -18.18 -1.21
N ALA A 108 6.10 -18.26 -2.33
CA ALA A 108 4.64 -18.39 -2.33
C ALA A 108 4.16 -19.53 -1.42
N GLY A 109 3.12 -19.28 -0.63
CA GLY A 109 2.58 -20.22 0.34
C GLY A 109 3.33 -20.31 1.68
N GLN A 110 4.45 -19.63 1.84
CA GLN A 110 5.17 -19.57 3.11
C GLN A 110 4.62 -18.46 4.03
N PRO A 111 4.76 -18.59 5.37
CA PRO A 111 4.34 -17.53 6.30
C PRO A 111 5.02 -16.17 6.05
N GLY A 112 6.23 -16.16 5.53
CA GLY A 112 6.96 -14.95 5.13
C GLY A 112 6.51 -14.34 3.81
N ASN A 113 5.48 -14.88 3.15
CA ASN A 113 4.88 -14.30 1.94
C ASN A 113 3.45 -13.85 2.25
N PHE A 114 3.16 -12.57 1.99
CA PHE A 114 1.86 -11.98 2.26
C PHE A 114 1.34 -11.25 1.02
N ALA A 115 0.23 -11.74 0.47
CA ALA A 115 -0.49 -11.09 -0.62
C ALA A 115 -1.73 -10.38 -0.07
N ALA A 116 -1.76 -9.05 -0.15
CA ALA A 116 -2.82 -8.23 0.43
C ALA A 116 -4.21 -8.53 -0.15
N ALA A 117 -4.26 -8.81 -1.45
CA ALA A 117 -5.50 -9.11 -2.17
C ALA A 117 -6.19 -10.41 -1.70
N ASP A 118 -5.49 -11.29 -0.98
CA ASP A 118 -6.11 -12.53 -0.46
C ASP A 118 -7.15 -12.24 0.64
N PHE A 119 -7.11 -11.05 1.24
CA PHE A 119 -7.95 -10.66 2.36
C PHE A 119 -9.11 -9.74 1.99
N VAL A 120 -9.28 -9.45 0.69
CA VAL A 120 -10.34 -8.56 0.21
C VAL A 120 -11.17 -9.23 -0.89
N ARG A 121 -12.42 -8.79 -1.02
CA ARG A 121 -13.26 -9.20 -2.15
C ARG A 121 -12.76 -8.53 -3.41
N LYS A 122 -12.38 -9.31 -4.42
CA LYS A 122 -11.97 -8.78 -5.72
C LYS A 122 -13.18 -8.29 -6.51
N LEU A 123 -13.00 -7.16 -7.16
CA LEU A 123 -13.91 -6.61 -8.15
C LEU A 123 -13.38 -6.89 -9.56
N ASP A 124 -14.19 -6.70 -10.57
CA ASP A 124 -13.82 -6.91 -11.98
C ASP A 124 -13.18 -8.26 -12.27
N VAL A 125 -13.69 -9.32 -11.66
CA VAL A 125 -13.26 -10.70 -11.97
C VAL A 125 -13.72 -11.03 -13.40
N PRO A 126 -12.81 -11.31 -14.35
CA PRO A 126 -13.20 -11.57 -15.73
C PRO A 126 -13.94 -12.89 -15.84
N GLY A 127 -15.04 -12.91 -16.61
CA GLY A 127 -15.80 -14.14 -16.87
C GLY A 127 -15.05 -15.11 -17.79
N GLN A 128 -14.16 -14.62 -18.64
CA GLN A 128 -13.24 -15.38 -19.49
C GLN A 128 -11.90 -14.66 -19.55
N LEU A 129 -10.83 -15.43 -19.47
CA LEU A 129 -9.48 -14.91 -19.65
C LEU A 129 -9.13 -14.92 -21.12
N ASP A 130 -8.93 -13.74 -21.68
CA ASP A 130 -8.39 -13.55 -23.01
C ASP A 130 -7.21 -12.60 -22.95
N ARG A 131 -6.01 -13.11 -23.20
CA ARG A 131 -4.78 -12.32 -23.22
C ARG A 131 -4.77 -11.24 -24.32
N ALA A 132 -5.63 -11.37 -25.33
CA ALA A 132 -5.84 -10.33 -26.32
C ALA A 132 -6.53 -9.07 -25.74
N GLN A 133 -7.04 -9.14 -24.50
CA GLN A 133 -7.68 -8.02 -23.79
C GLN A 133 -6.69 -7.13 -23.00
N GLY A 134 -5.37 -7.33 -23.13
CA GLY A 134 -4.36 -6.56 -22.40
C GLY A 134 -4.03 -7.15 -21.02
N ASP A 135 -3.64 -6.30 -20.07
CA ASP A 135 -3.28 -6.68 -18.69
C ASP A 135 -4.53 -7.03 -17.87
N VAL A 136 -5.21 -8.12 -18.27
CA VAL A 136 -6.37 -8.65 -17.56
C VAL A 136 -5.90 -9.62 -16.49
N HIS A 137 -6.25 -9.32 -15.24
CA HIS A 137 -5.90 -10.14 -14.09
C HIS A 137 -6.95 -11.20 -13.81
N ALA A 138 -6.58 -12.49 -13.82
CA ALA A 138 -7.48 -13.62 -13.63
C ALA A 138 -8.22 -13.57 -12.29
N ALA A 139 -7.54 -13.13 -11.25
CA ALA A 139 -8.11 -13.03 -9.91
C ALA A 139 -9.05 -11.83 -9.71
N GLY A 140 -9.17 -10.94 -10.68
CA GLY A 140 -9.88 -9.66 -10.61
C GLY A 140 -8.94 -8.47 -10.49
N ASN A 141 -9.50 -7.27 -10.44
CA ASN A 141 -8.73 -6.04 -10.41
C ASN A 141 -7.80 -5.98 -9.17
N PRO A 142 -6.49 -5.77 -9.34
CA PRO A 142 -5.54 -5.81 -8.22
C PRO A 142 -5.43 -4.50 -7.44
N HIS A 143 -5.99 -3.38 -7.92
CA HIS A 143 -5.77 -2.04 -7.36
C HIS A 143 -6.59 -1.80 -6.07
N ILE A 144 -6.55 -2.77 -5.16
CA ILE A 144 -7.34 -2.85 -3.93
C ILE A 144 -7.08 -1.70 -2.96
N GLN A 145 -5.89 -1.10 -3.00
CA GLN A 145 -5.43 -0.05 -2.11
C GLN A 145 -6.17 1.28 -2.31
N THR A 146 -6.93 1.42 -3.39
CA THR A 146 -7.70 2.65 -3.68
C THR A 146 -8.98 2.78 -2.85
N ASP A 147 -9.31 1.78 -2.03
CA ASP A 147 -10.42 1.79 -1.09
C ASP A 147 -9.89 1.66 0.37
N PRO A 148 -10.13 2.64 1.25
CA PRO A 148 -9.66 2.58 2.63
C PRO A 148 -10.31 1.44 3.44
N ARG A 149 -11.45 0.92 3.01
CA ARG A 149 -12.10 -0.24 3.64
C ARG A 149 -11.26 -1.52 3.41
N ASN A 150 -10.65 -1.64 2.24
CA ASN A 150 -9.72 -2.74 1.93
C ASN A 150 -8.43 -2.63 2.76
N ILE A 151 -7.89 -1.43 2.91
CA ILE A 151 -6.72 -1.19 3.78
C ILE A 151 -7.01 -1.66 5.22
N ALA A 152 -8.22 -1.41 5.74
CA ALA A 152 -8.61 -1.90 7.07
C ALA A 152 -8.57 -3.43 7.18
N LEU A 153 -9.06 -4.15 6.16
CA LEU A 153 -9.04 -5.61 6.11
C LEU A 153 -7.61 -6.15 6.02
N VAL A 154 -6.80 -5.56 5.16
CA VAL A 154 -5.39 -5.92 4.98
C VAL A 154 -4.60 -5.64 6.27
N ALA A 155 -4.84 -4.50 6.94
CA ALA A 155 -4.18 -4.15 8.20
C ALA A 155 -4.47 -5.18 9.30
N ALA A 156 -5.72 -5.66 9.38
CA ALA A 156 -6.09 -6.70 10.34
C ALA A 156 -5.36 -8.03 10.06
N ALA A 157 -5.21 -8.39 8.79
CA ALA A 157 -4.50 -9.61 8.38
C ALA A 157 -2.98 -9.47 8.54
N LEU A 158 -2.41 -8.33 8.14
CA LEU A 158 -0.97 -8.06 8.24
C LEU A 158 -0.52 -7.99 9.70
N GLY A 159 -1.31 -7.35 10.58
CA GLY A 159 -1.02 -7.33 12.01
C GLY A 159 -0.93 -8.74 12.62
N LYS A 160 -1.83 -9.65 12.23
CA LYS A 160 -1.74 -11.07 12.63
C LYS A 160 -0.51 -11.77 12.04
N ARG A 161 -0.16 -11.44 10.79
CA ARG A 161 1.03 -11.99 10.15
C ARG A 161 2.32 -11.53 10.84
N LEU A 162 2.43 -10.26 11.23
CA LEU A 162 3.56 -9.76 12.02
C LEU A 162 3.70 -10.51 13.34
N GLN A 163 2.58 -10.72 14.06
CA GLN A 163 2.58 -11.54 15.31
C GLN A 163 3.02 -12.98 15.07
N GLN A 164 2.70 -13.56 13.91
CA GLN A 164 3.07 -14.93 13.55
C GLN A 164 4.56 -15.07 13.21
N VAL A 165 5.12 -14.12 12.47
CA VAL A 165 6.53 -14.20 12.00
C VAL A 165 7.52 -13.68 13.02
N ASP A 166 7.07 -12.84 13.95
CA ASP A 166 7.85 -12.32 15.07
C ASP A 166 7.06 -12.43 16.39
N PRO A 167 6.92 -13.66 16.93
CA PRO A 167 6.11 -13.93 18.11
C PRO A 167 6.66 -13.28 19.38
N ALA A 168 7.94 -12.89 19.41
CA ALA A 168 8.54 -12.21 20.55
C ALA A 168 7.91 -10.82 20.81
N HIS A 169 7.42 -10.17 19.74
CA HIS A 169 6.80 -8.85 19.80
C HIS A 169 5.29 -8.90 19.46
N ALA A 170 4.65 -10.05 19.61
CA ALA A 170 3.24 -10.23 19.23
C ALA A 170 2.29 -9.25 19.95
N ALA A 171 2.54 -8.93 21.21
CA ALA A 171 1.73 -8.01 21.99
C ALA A 171 1.85 -6.55 21.51
N GLU A 172 3.04 -6.15 21.07
CA GLU A 172 3.32 -4.83 20.50
C GLU A 172 2.58 -4.65 19.17
N TYR A 173 2.69 -5.63 18.27
CA TYR A 173 1.95 -5.62 16.99
C TYR A 173 0.43 -5.62 17.19
N ALA A 174 -0.07 -6.38 18.18
CA ALA A 174 -1.50 -6.39 18.49
C ALA A 174 -2.00 -5.01 18.96
N ARG A 175 -1.22 -4.30 19.80
CA ARG A 175 -1.54 -2.95 20.27
C ARG A 175 -1.52 -1.94 19.12
N ALA A 176 -0.46 -1.95 18.31
CA ALA A 176 -0.33 -1.05 17.15
C ALA A 176 -1.46 -1.28 16.14
N GLN A 177 -1.82 -2.55 15.87
CA GLN A 177 -2.95 -2.89 15.00
C GLN A 177 -4.28 -2.34 15.55
N ALA A 178 -4.54 -2.48 16.86
CA ALA A 178 -5.77 -1.99 17.47
C ALA A 178 -5.86 -0.45 17.42
N ASP A 179 -4.76 0.25 17.70
CA ASP A 179 -4.67 1.71 17.60
C ASP A 179 -4.90 2.18 16.16
N PHE A 180 -4.20 1.58 15.19
CA PHE A 180 -4.39 1.87 13.76
C PHE A 180 -5.84 1.66 13.35
N ALA A 181 -6.44 0.52 13.70
CA ALA A 181 -7.82 0.19 13.33
C ALA A 181 -8.82 1.24 13.84
N GLN A 182 -8.65 1.74 15.08
CA GLN A 182 -9.50 2.78 15.64
C GLN A 182 -9.36 4.09 14.87
N ARG A 183 -8.13 4.59 14.67
CA ARG A 183 -7.86 5.84 13.93
C ARG A 183 -8.34 5.75 12.48
N TRP A 184 -8.09 4.61 11.85
CA TRP A 184 -8.45 4.36 10.45
C TRP A 184 -9.97 4.33 10.24
N GLN A 185 -10.71 3.68 11.13
CA GLN A 185 -12.17 3.66 11.07
C GLN A 185 -12.77 5.06 11.22
N GLN A 186 -12.24 5.89 12.10
CA GLN A 186 -12.66 7.28 12.24
C GLN A 186 -12.38 8.08 10.95
N ALA A 187 -11.24 7.83 10.33
CA ALA A 187 -10.86 8.45 9.08
C ALA A 187 -11.77 8.02 7.91
N ILE A 188 -12.10 6.73 7.79
CA ILE A 188 -13.07 6.22 6.79
C ILE A 188 -14.42 6.95 6.91
N VAL A 189 -14.94 7.09 8.12
CA VAL A 189 -16.21 7.80 8.36
C VAL A 189 -16.11 9.25 7.90
N ARG A 190 -15.04 9.93 8.25
CA ARG A 190 -14.79 11.33 7.86
C ARG A 190 -14.69 11.47 6.33
N TRP A 191 -13.86 10.65 5.66
CA TRP A 191 -13.68 10.72 4.21
C TRP A 191 -14.98 10.41 3.45
N THR A 192 -15.72 9.40 3.91
CA THR A 192 -17.00 9.03 3.27
C THR A 192 -18.02 10.17 3.40
N ALA A 193 -18.09 10.82 4.56
CA ALA A 193 -18.96 11.99 4.76
C ALA A 193 -18.53 13.17 3.88
N GLN A 194 -17.24 13.47 3.81
CA GLN A 194 -16.70 14.55 2.97
C GLN A 194 -16.99 14.31 1.48
N ALA A 195 -16.84 13.07 1.00
CA ALA A 195 -17.03 12.71 -0.39
C ALA A 195 -18.52 12.53 -0.78
N ALA A 196 -19.47 12.63 0.15
CA ALA A 196 -20.89 12.44 -0.13
C ALA A 196 -21.44 13.27 -1.32
N PRO A 197 -20.99 14.52 -1.58
CA PRO A 197 -21.43 15.31 -2.75
C PRO A 197 -21.04 14.71 -4.11
N LEU A 198 -20.08 13.76 -4.13
CA LEU A 198 -19.61 13.11 -5.35
C LEU A 198 -20.44 11.88 -5.73
N LYS A 199 -21.33 11.40 -4.86
CA LYS A 199 -22.13 10.19 -5.08
C LYS A 199 -22.88 10.26 -6.41
N GLY A 200 -22.72 9.20 -7.23
CA GLY A 200 -23.34 9.10 -8.54
C GLY A 200 -22.65 9.91 -9.65
N ALA A 201 -21.57 10.63 -9.34
CA ALA A 201 -20.83 11.38 -10.34
C ALA A 201 -20.23 10.44 -11.40
N ALA A 202 -20.44 10.78 -12.67
CA ALA A 202 -19.82 10.09 -13.79
C ALA A 202 -18.37 10.54 -13.94
N VAL A 203 -17.46 9.60 -14.13
CA VAL A 203 -16.01 9.83 -14.25
C VAL A 203 -15.43 9.04 -15.43
N VAL A 204 -14.29 9.49 -15.93
CA VAL A 204 -13.45 8.77 -16.88
C VAL A 204 -12.16 8.37 -16.19
N SER A 205 -11.63 7.19 -16.45
CA SER A 205 -10.31 6.77 -16.00
C SER A 205 -9.33 6.75 -17.15
N GLN A 206 -8.06 7.07 -16.90
CA GLN A 206 -7.03 6.79 -17.91
C GLN A 206 -6.74 5.30 -18.00
N HIS A 207 -6.47 4.66 -16.87
CA HIS A 207 -6.34 3.21 -16.66
C HIS A 207 -7.45 2.72 -15.72
N LYS A 208 -7.86 1.48 -15.85
CA LYS A 208 -8.91 0.86 -15.00
C LYS A 208 -8.40 0.54 -13.58
N ALA A 209 -7.85 1.54 -12.92
CA ALA A 209 -7.19 1.41 -11.61
C ALA A 209 -8.08 1.77 -10.41
N PHE A 210 -9.25 2.39 -10.64
CA PHE A 210 -10.00 3.04 -9.56
C PHE A 210 -11.33 2.36 -9.23
N VAL A 211 -11.53 1.10 -9.64
CA VAL A 211 -12.81 0.41 -9.45
C VAL A 211 -13.23 0.30 -7.98
N TYR A 212 -12.28 0.13 -7.07
CA TYR A 212 -12.55 0.09 -5.62
C TYR A 212 -12.85 1.48 -5.05
N LEU A 213 -12.18 2.53 -5.52
CA LEU A 213 -12.50 3.92 -5.20
C LEU A 213 -13.94 4.24 -5.63
N TYR A 214 -14.35 3.76 -6.81
CA TYR A 214 -15.69 3.97 -7.33
C TYR A 214 -16.74 3.19 -6.55
N ASP A 215 -16.45 1.95 -6.16
CA ASP A 215 -17.33 1.16 -5.28
C ASP A 215 -17.50 1.86 -3.92
N TRP A 216 -16.42 2.36 -3.33
CA TRP A 216 -16.48 3.07 -2.04
C TRP A 216 -17.28 4.36 -2.11
N LEU A 217 -17.01 5.21 -3.09
CA LEU A 217 -17.62 6.56 -3.21
C LEU A 217 -18.90 6.58 -4.06
N ALA A 218 -19.35 5.43 -4.56
CA ALA A 218 -20.46 5.29 -5.48
C ALA A 218 -20.33 6.19 -6.73
N LEU A 219 -19.13 6.28 -7.30
CA LEU A 219 -18.87 6.94 -8.57
C LEU A 219 -19.23 6.02 -9.74
N LYS A 220 -19.43 6.57 -10.94
CA LYS A 220 -19.79 5.81 -12.14
C LYS A 220 -18.73 6.00 -13.21
N GLU A 221 -17.93 4.98 -13.49
CA GLU A 221 -17.03 4.98 -14.63
C GLU A 221 -17.83 4.87 -15.93
N VAL A 222 -17.72 5.85 -16.82
CA VAL A 222 -18.45 5.90 -18.09
C VAL A 222 -17.55 5.64 -19.29
N ALA A 223 -16.24 5.78 -19.15
CA ALA A 223 -15.25 5.45 -20.17
C ALA A 223 -13.86 5.27 -19.55
N VAL A 224 -12.98 4.60 -20.29
CA VAL A 224 -11.56 4.44 -19.98
C VAL A 224 -10.76 4.89 -21.20
N LEU A 225 -9.64 5.64 -20.98
CA LEU A 225 -8.81 6.16 -22.08
C LEU A 225 -7.95 5.10 -22.73
N GLU A 226 -7.52 4.09 -21.97
CA GLU A 226 -6.86 2.91 -22.52
C GLU A 226 -7.88 2.06 -23.29
N PRO A 227 -7.63 1.71 -24.56
CA PRO A 227 -8.53 0.84 -25.33
C PRO A 227 -8.59 -0.57 -24.77
N LYS A 228 -7.53 -0.98 -24.07
CA LYS A 228 -7.40 -2.22 -23.29
C LYS A 228 -6.46 -1.93 -22.11
N PRO A 229 -6.60 -2.58 -20.95
CA PRO A 229 -5.70 -2.40 -19.82
C PRO A 229 -4.22 -2.55 -20.23
N GLY A 230 -3.39 -1.57 -19.85
CA GLY A 230 -1.96 -1.54 -20.18
C GLY A 230 -1.61 -1.16 -21.61
N VAL A 231 -2.61 -0.81 -22.45
CA VAL A 231 -2.39 -0.35 -23.84
C VAL A 231 -2.57 1.16 -23.90
N GLU A 232 -1.52 1.85 -24.33
CA GLU A 232 -1.52 3.32 -24.43
C GLU A 232 -2.72 3.86 -25.23
N PRO A 233 -3.34 4.97 -24.78
CA PRO A 233 -4.44 5.62 -25.47
C PRO A 233 -4.07 6.05 -26.89
N THR A 234 -4.84 5.63 -27.88
CA THR A 234 -4.68 6.04 -29.27
C THR A 234 -5.55 7.24 -29.60
N ALA A 235 -5.16 8.04 -30.61
CA ALA A 235 -5.93 9.20 -31.03
C ALA A 235 -7.37 8.83 -31.47
N SER A 236 -7.55 7.67 -32.15
CA SER A 236 -8.88 7.18 -32.55
C SER A 236 -9.75 6.85 -31.33
N HIS A 237 -9.19 6.11 -30.34
CA HIS A 237 -9.93 5.75 -29.15
C HIS A 237 -10.28 6.97 -28.28
N LEU A 238 -9.39 7.96 -28.17
CA LEU A 238 -9.68 9.22 -27.50
C LEU A 238 -10.87 9.97 -28.14
N GLN A 239 -10.99 9.94 -29.49
CA GLN A 239 -12.15 10.52 -30.20
C GLN A 239 -13.44 9.73 -29.90
N GLU A 240 -13.37 8.39 -29.80
CA GLU A 240 -14.50 7.54 -29.42
C GLU A 240 -14.97 7.86 -28.00
N VAL A 241 -14.03 7.99 -27.05
CA VAL A 241 -14.34 8.41 -25.67
C VAL A 241 -14.99 9.79 -25.66
N LEU A 242 -14.44 10.77 -26.41
CA LEU A 242 -15.02 12.09 -26.50
C LEU A 242 -16.46 12.06 -27.09
N ALA A 243 -16.72 11.20 -28.07
CA ALA A 243 -18.06 11.00 -28.60
C ALA A 243 -19.01 10.38 -27.57
N THR A 244 -18.55 9.42 -26.78
CA THR A 244 -19.31 8.82 -25.66
C THR A 244 -19.73 9.86 -24.64
N LEU A 245 -18.85 10.81 -24.30
CA LEU A 245 -19.12 11.85 -23.31
C LEU A 245 -20.17 12.87 -23.76
N LYS A 246 -20.47 12.98 -25.09
CA LYS A 246 -21.59 13.79 -25.56
C LYS A 246 -22.95 13.20 -25.15
N ALA A 247 -23.07 11.88 -25.10
CA ALA A 247 -24.28 11.18 -24.68
C ALA A 247 -24.32 10.92 -23.14
N ALA A 248 -23.16 10.68 -22.52
CA ALA A 248 -23.00 10.42 -21.09
C ALA A 248 -21.92 11.32 -20.49
N PRO A 249 -22.23 12.61 -20.18
CA PRO A 249 -21.24 13.55 -19.69
C PRO A 249 -20.61 13.10 -18.38
N ALA A 250 -19.28 13.17 -18.31
CA ALA A 250 -18.51 12.95 -17.09
C ALA A 250 -18.18 14.27 -16.39
N ARG A 251 -17.93 14.22 -15.09
CA ARG A 251 -17.51 15.38 -14.29
C ARG A 251 -16.00 15.62 -14.32
N MET A 252 -15.21 14.57 -14.50
CA MET A 252 -13.76 14.64 -14.47
C MET A 252 -13.14 13.41 -15.14
N VAL A 253 -11.87 13.49 -15.51
CA VAL A 253 -11.03 12.35 -15.89
C VAL A 253 -9.94 12.14 -14.84
N LEU A 254 -9.77 10.89 -14.37
CA LEU A 254 -8.81 10.51 -13.35
C LEU A 254 -7.61 9.80 -13.98
N TYR A 255 -6.40 10.12 -13.49
CA TYR A 255 -5.18 9.43 -13.86
C TYR A 255 -4.24 9.28 -12.66
N SER A 256 -3.46 8.19 -12.64
CA SER A 256 -2.50 7.90 -11.58
C SER A 256 -1.23 8.75 -11.71
N ALA A 257 -0.57 9.03 -10.59
CA ALA A 257 0.62 9.88 -10.56
C ALA A 257 1.79 9.37 -11.40
N TYR A 258 1.86 8.06 -11.67
CA TYR A 258 2.90 7.46 -12.52
C TYR A 258 2.60 7.52 -14.02
N GLN A 259 1.36 7.81 -14.40
CA GLN A 259 0.94 7.83 -15.80
C GLN A 259 1.32 9.13 -16.51
N ASP A 260 1.50 9.04 -17.84
CA ASP A 260 1.61 10.22 -18.68
C ASP A 260 0.29 11.03 -18.65
N PRO A 261 0.31 12.30 -18.26
CA PRO A 261 -0.92 13.09 -18.15
C PRO A 261 -1.53 13.50 -19.50
N ARG A 262 -0.77 13.45 -20.59
CA ARG A 262 -1.17 13.99 -21.91
C ARG A 262 -2.52 13.46 -22.41
N PRO A 263 -2.87 12.16 -22.34
CA PRO A 263 -4.18 11.70 -22.76
C PRO A 263 -5.32 12.29 -21.93
N SER A 264 -5.17 12.35 -20.61
CA SER A 264 -6.15 12.94 -19.70
C SER A 264 -6.27 14.44 -19.90
N GLU A 265 -5.18 15.17 -20.11
CA GLU A 265 -5.17 16.60 -20.41
C GLU A 265 -5.81 16.90 -21.77
N TRP A 266 -5.57 16.05 -22.76
CA TRP A 266 -6.24 16.17 -24.07
C TRP A 266 -7.75 16.04 -23.93
N LEU A 267 -8.23 14.99 -23.20
CA LEU A 267 -9.67 14.83 -22.97
C LEU A 267 -10.24 15.99 -22.16
N SER A 268 -9.54 16.43 -21.14
CA SER A 268 -9.91 17.58 -20.31
C SER A 268 -10.19 18.83 -21.16
N LYS A 269 -9.30 19.15 -22.07
CA LYS A 269 -9.43 20.29 -22.99
C LYS A 269 -10.60 20.15 -23.96
N ASN A 270 -10.81 18.96 -24.53
CA ASN A 270 -11.80 18.73 -25.57
C ASN A 270 -13.21 18.47 -25.04
N ALA A 271 -13.33 17.93 -23.82
CA ALA A 271 -14.60 17.68 -23.14
C ALA A 271 -14.98 18.79 -22.12
N ALA A 272 -14.09 19.77 -21.89
CA ALA A 272 -14.25 20.81 -20.87
C ALA A 272 -14.52 20.25 -19.45
N ILE A 273 -13.82 19.16 -19.08
CA ILE A 273 -13.87 18.54 -17.76
C ILE A 273 -12.46 18.54 -17.12
N PRO A 274 -12.30 18.67 -15.81
CA PRO A 274 -10.98 18.66 -15.18
C PRO A 274 -10.27 17.31 -15.30
N ALA A 275 -8.94 17.33 -15.55
CA ALA A 275 -8.06 16.18 -15.39
C ALA A 275 -7.53 16.17 -13.96
N VAL A 276 -7.76 15.10 -13.23
CA VAL A 276 -7.44 14.96 -11.81
C VAL A 276 -6.36 13.91 -11.61
N LYS A 277 -5.19 14.36 -11.19
CA LYS A 277 -4.12 13.47 -10.77
C LYS A 277 -4.46 12.87 -9.41
N ILE A 278 -4.55 11.56 -9.32
CA ILE A 278 -4.69 10.82 -8.07
C ILE A 278 -3.33 10.28 -7.65
N ALA A 279 -3.02 10.35 -6.36
CA ALA A 279 -1.76 9.85 -5.81
C ALA A 279 -1.53 8.37 -6.15
N PHE A 280 -2.60 7.58 -6.17
CA PHE A 280 -2.63 6.13 -6.38
C PHE A 280 -1.99 5.33 -5.24
N THR A 281 -0.82 5.76 -4.76
CA THR A 281 -0.11 5.21 -3.61
C THR A 281 0.57 6.32 -2.80
N VAL A 282 1.13 5.97 -1.66
CA VAL A 282 1.88 6.90 -0.80
C VAL A 282 3.07 7.48 -1.56
N GLY A 283 3.23 8.81 -1.52
CA GLY A 283 4.28 9.54 -2.23
C GLY A 283 3.91 9.97 -3.66
N GLY A 284 2.72 9.64 -4.18
CA GLY A 284 2.31 10.02 -5.54
C GLY A 284 2.00 11.50 -5.72
N THR A 285 1.67 12.20 -4.65
CA THR A 285 1.44 13.64 -4.61
C THR A 285 2.02 14.21 -3.31
N GLU A 286 2.18 15.54 -3.23
CA GLU A 286 2.70 16.20 -2.03
C GLU A 286 1.83 15.99 -0.79
N GLY A 287 0.51 15.79 -0.96
CA GLY A 287 -0.43 15.52 0.13
C GLY A 287 -0.40 14.09 0.61
N ALA A 288 -0.03 13.14 -0.25
CA ALA A 288 -0.04 11.69 0.03
C ALA A 288 1.25 11.21 0.72
N LYS A 289 1.64 11.82 1.84
CA LYS A 289 2.90 11.53 2.55
C LYS A 289 2.88 10.22 3.32
N ASP A 290 1.71 9.78 3.70
CA ASP A 290 1.41 8.54 4.42
C ASP A 290 0.05 7.99 4.00
N LEU A 291 -0.41 6.90 4.62
CA LEU A 291 -1.69 6.30 4.28
C LEU A 291 -2.89 7.22 4.54
N PHE A 292 -2.88 8.01 5.61
CA PHE A 292 -3.98 8.95 5.90
C PHE A 292 -3.97 10.10 4.88
N GLY A 293 -2.79 10.67 4.62
CA GLY A 293 -2.60 11.70 3.60
C GLY A 293 -2.98 11.24 2.19
N LEU A 294 -2.77 9.96 1.85
CA LEU A 294 -3.19 9.38 0.57
C LEU A 294 -4.70 9.57 0.33
N PHE A 295 -5.52 9.30 1.34
CA PHE A 295 -6.98 9.43 1.22
C PHE A 295 -7.47 10.85 1.46
N ASP A 296 -6.85 11.61 2.37
CA ASP A 296 -7.14 13.04 2.55
C ASP A 296 -6.91 13.80 1.23
N ASP A 297 -5.79 13.60 0.55
CA ASP A 297 -5.45 14.23 -0.73
C ASP A 297 -6.37 13.74 -1.85
N THR A 298 -6.66 12.44 -1.92
CA THR A 298 -7.58 11.87 -2.91
C THR A 298 -8.97 12.50 -2.81
N VAL A 299 -9.56 12.52 -1.62
CA VAL A 299 -10.90 13.12 -1.40
C VAL A 299 -10.88 14.61 -1.71
N ALA A 300 -9.86 15.35 -1.26
CA ALA A 300 -9.73 16.78 -1.52
C ALA A 300 -9.67 17.10 -3.03
N ARG A 301 -8.86 16.33 -3.81
CA ARG A 301 -8.73 16.51 -5.26
C ARG A 301 -10.03 16.21 -5.99
N LEU A 302 -10.71 15.14 -5.63
CA LEU A 302 -12.00 14.78 -6.22
C LEU A 302 -13.06 15.84 -5.94
N LEU A 303 -13.11 16.39 -4.73
CA LEU A 303 -14.05 17.45 -4.36
C LEU A 303 -13.75 18.74 -5.12
N ALA A 304 -12.49 19.16 -5.19
CA ALA A 304 -12.08 20.35 -5.92
C ALA A 304 -12.46 20.31 -7.42
N ALA A 305 -12.47 19.11 -8.01
CA ALA A 305 -12.83 18.90 -9.40
C ALA A 305 -14.32 18.62 -9.61
N GLY A 306 -14.99 17.93 -8.69
CA GLY A 306 -16.35 17.42 -8.83
C GLY A 306 -17.45 18.34 -8.32
N VAL A 307 -17.13 19.28 -7.46
CA VAL A 307 -18.10 20.28 -6.96
C VAL A 307 -17.85 21.57 -7.74
N LYS A 308 -18.57 21.75 -8.86
CA LYS A 308 -18.67 23.10 -9.45
C LYS A 308 -19.46 23.97 -8.47
N PRO A 309 -19.00 25.22 -8.23
CA PRO A 309 -19.75 26.21 -7.47
C PRO A 309 -21.12 26.51 -8.08
#